data_938832ae8ce3aba6ad065bc224c8d86c
#
_entry.id   938832ae8ce3aba6ad065bc224c8d86c
#
_cell.length_a   1.000
_cell.length_b   1.000
_cell.length_c   1.000
_cell.angle_alpha   90.00
_cell.angle_beta   90.00
_cell.angle_gamma   90.00
#
_symmetry.space_group_name_H-M   'P 1'
#
loop_
_entity.id
_entity.type
_entity.pdbx_description
1 polymer ?
#
loop_
_entity_poly.entity_id
_entity_poly.type
_entity_poly.pdbx_seq_one_letter_code
_entity_poly.pdbx_strand_id
1 'polypeptide(L)'
;CAGIVSVATKYDQRVVDVNVRGTENVVSLCKEHHVKKLVYISSVHALPELPHGNVIHEVEGFQAESVVGLYAKTKAAATQIVLDAARNGLDATIIHPSGIIGPNDYGHGHLTQMVINYLNGSLTACVEGGYDFVDVRDVADGVIAATEKGKKGECYILSNRYIPVRE
;
A
#
# COMPACT_ATOMS: atom_id res chain seq x y z
N CYS A 1 0.30 2.98 12.16
CA CYS A 1 -0.49 2.94 10.93
C CYS A 1 -1.74 2.10 11.16
N ALA A 2 -2.92 2.63 10.86
CA ALA A 2 -4.16 1.90 10.92
C ALA A 2 -4.59 1.50 9.50
N GLY A 3 -4.78 0.22 9.26
CA GLY A 3 -5.24 -0.32 7.99
C GLY A 3 -5.57 -1.80 8.14
N ILE A 4 -6.63 -2.25 7.49
CA ILE A 4 -6.99 -3.66 7.43
C ILE A 4 -6.60 -4.21 6.07
N VAL A 5 -5.66 -5.16 6.05
CA VAL A 5 -5.34 -5.96 4.86
C VAL A 5 -6.28 -7.16 4.86
N SER A 6 -7.02 -7.33 3.78
CA SER A 6 -7.94 -8.45 3.61
C SER A 6 -7.77 -9.06 2.23
N VAL A 7 -7.50 -10.36 2.20
CA VAL A 7 -7.50 -11.20 0.99
C VAL A 7 -8.84 -11.91 0.79
N ALA A 8 -9.82 -11.66 1.69
CA ALA A 8 -11.13 -12.28 1.62
C ALA A 8 -11.92 -11.78 0.41
N THR A 9 -12.61 -12.68 -0.25
CA THR A 9 -13.51 -12.39 -1.39
C THR A 9 -14.84 -11.77 -0.97
N LYS A 10 -15.21 -11.93 0.33
CA LYS A 10 -16.45 -11.36 0.88
C LYS A 10 -16.26 -9.89 1.23
N TYR A 11 -17.30 -9.10 0.98
CA TYR A 11 -17.36 -7.72 1.42
C TYR A 11 -17.33 -7.64 2.96
N ASP A 12 -16.49 -6.78 3.49
CA ASP A 12 -16.41 -6.46 4.92
C ASP A 12 -16.42 -4.95 5.11
N GLN A 13 -17.49 -4.43 5.71
CA GLN A 13 -17.69 -3.00 5.95
C GLN A 13 -16.55 -2.41 6.80
N ARG A 14 -15.97 -3.18 7.74
CA ARG A 14 -14.88 -2.70 8.59
C ARG A 14 -13.64 -2.32 7.78
N VAL A 15 -13.37 -3.04 6.67
CA VAL A 15 -12.24 -2.71 5.76
C VAL A 15 -12.46 -1.33 5.13
N VAL A 16 -13.70 -1.04 4.71
CA VAL A 16 -14.07 0.28 4.16
C VAL A 16 -13.98 1.36 5.24
N ASP A 17 -14.57 1.10 6.41
CA ASP A 17 -14.61 2.08 7.50
C ASP A 17 -13.20 2.45 7.98
N VAL A 18 -12.31 1.47 8.14
CA VAL A 18 -10.94 1.74 8.59
C VAL A 18 -10.10 2.36 7.46
N ASN A 19 -10.13 1.80 6.26
CA ASN A 19 -9.21 2.20 5.20
C ASN A 19 -9.65 3.49 4.50
N VAL A 20 -10.95 3.70 4.30
CA VAL A 20 -11.47 4.88 3.59
C VAL A 20 -11.88 5.96 4.57
N ARG A 21 -12.90 5.69 5.43
CA ARG A 21 -13.39 6.71 6.38
C ARG A 21 -12.33 7.12 7.41
N GLY A 22 -11.47 6.15 7.84
CA GLY A 22 -10.32 6.47 8.69
C GLY A 22 -9.36 7.44 8.00
N THR A 23 -9.11 7.29 6.71
CA THR A 23 -8.29 8.23 5.93
C THR A 23 -8.96 9.58 5.76
N GLU A 24 -10.27 9.63 5.49
CA GLU A 24 -11.04 10.88 5.44
C GLU A 24 -10.92 11.67 6.76
N ASN A 25 -11.08 10.97 7.90
CA ASN A 25 -10.95 11.58 9.21
C ASN A 25 -9.53 12.15 9.44
N VAL A 26 -8.48 11.39 9.10
CA VAL A 26 -7.10 11.86 9.24
C VAL A 26 -6.84 13.08 8.35
N VAL A 27 -7.27 13.06 7.10
CA VAL A 27 -7.14 14.20 6.17
C VAL A 27 -7.88 15.42 6.69
N SER A 28 -9.09 15.25 7.22
CA SER A 28 -9.89 16.34 7.80
C SER A 28 -9.16 16.98 9.00
N LEU A 29 -8.67 16.15 9.91
CA LEU A 29 -7.92 16.61 11.09
C LEU A 29 -6.59 17.27 10.70
N CYS A 30 -5.89 16.75 9.68
CA CYS A 30 -4.68 17.40 9.20
C CYS A 30 -4.94 18.82 8.67
N LYS A 31 -6.06 19.04 8.01
CA LYS A 31 -6.47 20.39 7.55
C LYS A 31 -6.87 21.28 8.72
N GLU A 32 -7.70 20.78 9.64
CA GLU A 32 -8.18 21.51 10.80
C GLU A 32 -7.03 21.98 11.71
N HIS A 33 -6.07 21.09 11.95
CA HIS A 33 -4.93 21.36 12.83
C HIS A 33 -3.69 21.90 12.12
N HIS A 34 -3.81 22.26 10.84
CA HIS A 34 -2.72 22.84 10.05
C HIS A 34 -1.44 21.98 10.09
N VAL A 35 -1.60 20.66 9.96
CA VAL A 35 -0.47 19.73 9.92
C VAL A 35 0.44 20.09 8.74
N LYS A 36 1.74 20.27 9.02
CA LYS A 36 2.70 20.77 8.03
C LYS A 36 2.89 19.81 6.86
N LYS A 37 2.88 18.49 7.13
CA LYS A 37 3.03 17.46 6.09
C LYS A 37 2.37 16.17 6.51
N LEU A 38 1.67 15.54 5.58
CA LEU A 38 1.12 14.20 5.69
C LEU A 38 1.90 13.26 4.75
N VAL A 39 2.48 12.19 5.28
CA VAL A 39 2.97 11.07 4.48
C VAL A 39 1.99 9.92 4.62
N TYR A 40 1.30 9.62 3.54
CA TYR A 40 0.27 8.57 3.50
C TYR A 40 0.84 7.27 2.95
N ILE A 41 0.70 6.18 3.71
CA ILE A 41 1.13 4.86 3.27
C ILE A 41 -0.04 4.15 2.60
N SER A 42 0.02 4.12 1.27
CA SER A 42 -0.90 3.37 0.42
C SER A 42 -0.43 1.91 0.22
N SER A 43 -0.48 1.41 -0.99
CA SER A 43 0.02 0.11 -1.42
C SER A 43 0.12 0.10 -2.94
N VAL A 44 0.99 -0.73 -3.52
CA VAL A 44 0.98 -1.00 -4.97
C VAL A 44 -0.35 -1.60 -5.44
N HIS A 45 -1.12 -2.26 -4.56
CA HIS A 45 -2.47 -2.75 -4.88
C HIS A 45 -3.49 -1.64 -5.19
N ALA A 46 -3.18 -0.37 -4.88
CA ALA A 46 -4.01 0.75 -5.29
C ALA A 46 -3.81 1.13 -6.78
N LEU A 47 -2.74 0.65 -7.39
CA LEU A 47 -2.37 0.91 -8.78
C LEU A 47 -3.08 -0.09 -9.71
N PRO A 48 -3.46 0.32 -10.93
CA PRO A 48 -4.04 -0.60 -11.91
C PRO A 48 -3.09 -1.76 -12.24
N GLU A 49 -3.64 -2.98 -12.29
CA GLU A 49 -2.89 -4.14 -12.75
C GLU A 49 -2.60 -4.02 -14.25
N LEU A 50 -1.38 -4.33 -14.64
CA LEU A 50 -0.95 -4.38 -16.02
C LEU A 50 -0.78 -5.83 -16.48
N PRO A 51 -0.87 -6.11 -17.80
CA PRO A 51 -0.55 -7.43 -18.33
C PRO A 51 0.84 -7.90 -17.89
N HIS A 52 0.98 -9.21 -17.70
CA HIS A 52 2.22 -9.82 -17.24
C HIS A 52 3.44 -9.34 -18.05
N GLY A 53 4.54 -9.04 -17.37
CA GLY A 53 5.78 -8.54 -17.97
C GLY A 53 5.87 -7.03 -18.12
N ASN A 54 4.82 -6.29 -17.78
CA ASN A 54 4.87 -4.83 -17.77
C ASN A 54 5.26 -4.30 -16.39
N VAL A 55 5.97 -3.18 -16.38
CA VAL A 55 6.35 -2.47 -15.16
C VAL A 55 5.23 -1.51 -14.77
N ILE A 56 4.81 -1.57 -13.51
CA ILE A 56 3.85 -0.62 -12.93
C ILE A 56 4.58 0.66 -12.58
N HIS A 57 3.99 1.78 -12.95
CA HIS A 57 4.48 3.13 -12.65
C HIS A 57 3.47 3.89 -11.79
N GLU A 58 3.93 4.98 -11.19
CA GLU A 58 3.06 5.93 -10.49
C GLU A 58 2.04 6.54 -11.47
N VAL A 59 0.84 6.78 -10.97
CA VAL A 59 -0.27 7.35 -11.73
C VAL A 59 -0.77 8.65 -11.09
N GLU A 60 -1.40 9.51 -11.89
CA GLU A 60 -1.89 10.81 -11.45
C GLU A 60 -3.30 10.76 -10.82
N GLY A 61 -3.96 9.60 -10.81
CA GLY A 61 -5.29 9.43 -10.26
C GLY A 61 -5.63 7.97 -10.02
N PHE A 62 -6.51 7.73 -9.05
CA PHE A 62 -6.87 6.41 -8.57
C PHE A 62 -8.38 6.19 -8.68
N GLN A 63 -8.77 5.04 -9.22
CA GLN A 63 -10.17 4.64 -9.37
C GLN A 63 -10.35 3.25 -8.75
N ALA A 64 -11.27 3.13 -7.81
CA ALA A 64 -11.55 1.86 -7.14
C ALA A 64 -12.02 0.76 -8.11
N GLU A 65 -12.62 1.16 -9.23
CA GLU A 65 -13.10 0.26 -10.28
C GLU A 65 -12.00 -0.34 -11.14
N SER A 66 -10.82 0.29 -11.18
CA SER A 66 -9.65 -0.14 -11.98
C SER A 66 -8.82 -1.23 -11.31
N VAL A 67 -9.16 -1.63 -10.10
CA VAL A 67 -8.41 -2.61 -9.30
C VAL A 67 -9.32 -3.73 -8.79
N VAL A 68 -8.73 -4.88 -8.49
CA VAL A 68 -9.45 -6.09 -8.09
C VAL A 68 -9.30 -6.37 -6.59
N GLY A 69 -10.41 -6.69 -5.94
CA GLY A 69 -10.44 -7.03 -4.52
C GLY A 69 -10.78 -5.84 -3.60
N LEU A 70 -11.43 -6.14 -2.49
CA LEU A 70 -11.92 -5.12 -1.56
C LEU A 70 -10.78 -4.28 -0.98
N TYR A 71 -9.68 -4.90 -0.58
CA TYR A 71 -8.51 -4.20 -0.05
C TYR A 71 -7.95 -3.20 -1.07
N ALA A 72 -7.70 -3.65 -2.30
CA ALA A 72 -7.19 -2.81 -3.38
C ALA A 72 -8.12 -1.61 -3.65
N LYS A 73 -9.43 -1.86 -3.76
CA LYS A 73 -10.44 -0.82 -3.96
C LYS A 73 -10.46 0.22 -2.84
N THR A 74 -10.35 -0.23 -1.58
CA THR A 74 -10.30 0.71 -0.44
C THR A 74 -9.00 1.51 -0.41
N LYS A 75 -7.87 0.91 -0.81
CA LYS A 75 -6.59 1.62 -0.90
C LYS A 75 -6.58 2.63 -2.05
N ALA A 76 -7.15 2.28 -3.21
CA ALA A 76 -7.30 3.22 -4.33
C ALA A 76 -8.20 4.40 -3.95
N ALA A 77 -9.38 4.15 -3.37
CA ALA A 77 -10.29 5.21 -2.91
C ALA A 77 -9.63 6.12 -1.87
N ALA A 78 -8.98 5.55 -0.85
CA ALA A 78 -8.29 6.30 0.18
C ALA A 78 -7.11 7.13 -0.38
N THR A 79 -6.36 6.58 -1.34
CA THR A 79 -5.28 7.29 -2.01
C THR A 79 -5.81 8.49 -2.80
N GLN A 80 -6.93 8.32 -3.50
CA GLN A 80 -7.56 9.45 -4.22
C GLN A 80 -8.00 10.57 -3.27
N ILE A 81 -8.55 10.24 -2.09
CA ILE A 81 -8.91 11.25 -1.06
C ILE A 81 -7.69 12.07 -0.64
N VAL A 82 -6.55 11.41 -0.40
CA VAL A 82 -5.31 12.11 -0.02
C VAL A 82 -4.78 12.97 -1.17
N LEU A 83 -4.82 12.43 -2.40
CA LEU A 83 -4.38 13.16 -3.59
C LEU A 83 -5.24 14.41 -3.83
N ASP A 84 -6.56 14.30 -3.69
CA ASP A 84 -7.47 15.43 -3.81
C ASP A 84 -7.25 16.46 -2.68
N ALA A 85 -6.95 16.00 -1.48
CA ALA A 85 -6.57 16.89 -0.39
C ALA A 85 -5.26 17.64 -0.68
N ALA A 86 -4.29 16.98 -1.32
CA ALA A 86 -3.04 17.61 -1.73
C ALA A 86 -3.26 18.67 -2.81
N ARG A 87 -4.11 18.38 -3.81
CA ARG A 87 -4.52 19.35 -4.85
C ARG A 87 -5.23 20.57 -4.23
N ASN A 88 -5.95 20.37 -3.13
CA ASN A 88 -6.67 21.40 -2.40
C ASN A 88 -5.85 22.02 -1.24
N GLY A 89 -4.53 21.91 -1.25
CA GLY A 89 -3.65 22.71 -0.38
C GLY A 89 -2.92 21.95 0.72
N LEU A 90 -3.35 20.74 1.12
CA LEU A 90 -2.63 19.94 2.10
C LEU A 90 -1.26 19.51 1.53
N ASP A 91 -0.17 19.74 2.25
CA ASP A 91 1.11 19.14 1.87
C ASP A 91 1.07 17.63 2.22
N ALA A 92 0.69 16.82 1.24
CA ALA A 92 0.62 15.37 1.38
C ALA A 92 1.45 14.69 0.29
N THR A 93 2.18 13.64 0.69
CA THR A 93 2.98 12.76 -0.16
C THR A 93 2.50 11.33 0.03
N ILE A 94 2.42 10.57 -1.04
CA ILE A 94 1.86 9.22 -1.04
C ILE A 94 2.97 8.19 -1.31
N ILE A 95 3.01 7.14 -0.51
CA ILE A 95 3.95 6.03 -0.66
C ILE A 95 3.17 4.75 -0.98
N HIS A 96 3.62 4.04 -2.01
CA HIS A 96 3.09 2.75 -2.45
C HIS A 96 4.14 1.66 -2.23
N PRO A 97 4.23 1.05 -1.04
CA PRO A 97 5.11 -0.08 -0.84
C PRO A 97 4.61 -1.30 -1.63
N SER A 98 5.54 -2.09 -2.14
CA SER A 98 5.29 -3.43 -2.65
C SER A 98 5.10 -4.45 -1.51
N GLY A 99 5.40 -5.72 -1.70
CA GLY A 99 5.32 -6.73 -0.66
C GLY A 99 6.34 -6.50 0.44
N ILE A 100 5.91 -5.95 1.56
CA ILE A 100 6.82 -5.64 2.68
C ILE A 100 7.19 -6.92 3.41
N ILE A 101 8.48 -7.19 3.54
CA ILE A 101 9.05 -8.25 4.38
C ILE A 101 10.13 -7.68 5.28
N GLY A 102 10.46 -8.40 6.35
CA GLY A 102 11.57 -8.01 7.22
C GLY A 102 11.31 -8.36 8.68
N PRO A 103 12.20 -7.94 9.58
CA PRO A 103 12.11 -8.24 10.99
C PRO A 103 10.94 -7.52 11.67
N ASN A 104 10.56 -8.04 12.86
CA ASN A 104 9.57 -7.45 13.77
C ASN A 104 8.10 -7.52 13.30
N ASP A 105 7.75 -8.42 12.38
CA ASP A 105 6.35 -8.73 12.08
C ASP A 105 5.77 -9.69 13.13
N TYR A 106 5.42 -9.17 14.29
CA TYR A 106 4.82 -9.95 15.39
C TYR A 106 3.38 -10.39 15.11
N GLY A 107 2.74 -9.79 14.12
CA GLY A 107 1.38 -10.13 13.68
C GLY A 107 1.33 -11.29 12.69
N HIS A 108 2.47 -11.75 12.21
CA HIS A 108 2.62 -12.80 11.21
C HIS A 108 1.69 -12.56 10.01
N GLY A 109 1.87 -11.42 9.33
CA GLY A 109 1.13 -11.05 8.14
C GLY A 109 1.20 -12.14 7.04
N HIS A 110 0.35 -12.04 6.04
CA HIS A 110 0.22 -13.08 4.99
C HIS A 110 1.55 -13.44 4.33
N LEU A 111 2.41 -12.45 4.02
CA LEU A 111 3.71 -12.70 3.39
C LEU A 111 4.67 -13.39 4.36
N THR A 112 4.73 -12.96 5.61
CA THR A 112 5.54 -13.60 6.65
C THR A 112 5.09 -15.05 6.86
N GLN A 113 3.77 -15.31 6.93
CA GLN A 113 3.25 -16.67 7.06
C GLN A 113 3.57 -17.54 5.84
N MET A 114 3.55 -16.99 4.63
CA MET A 114 3.95 -17.68 3.42
C MET A 114 5.43 -18.12 3.49
N VAL A 115 6.32 -17.22 3.91
CA VAL A 115 7.74 -17.55 4.10
C VAL A 115 7.94 -18.62 5.17
N ILE A 116 7.24 -18.52 6.32
CA ILE A 116 7.29 -19.53 7.37
C ILE A 116 6.81 -20.89 6.85
N ASN A 117 5.72 -20.94 6.10
CA ASN A 117 5.18 -22.17 5.53
C ASN A 117 6.15 -22.79 4.51
N TYR A 118 6.82 -21.96 3.71
CA TYR A 118 7.86 -22.41 2.79
C TYR A 118 9.02 -23.04 3.56
N LEU A 119 9.56 -22.36 4.56
CA LEU A 119 10.69 -22.86 5.35
C LEU A 119 10.36 -24.15 6.11
N ASN A 120 9.13 -24.32 6.54
CA ASN A 120 8.65 -25.50 7.24
C ASN A 120 8.22 -26.64 6.29
N GLY A 121 8.34 -26.47 4.96
CA GLY A 121 7.91 -27.47 3.98
C GLY A 121 6.40 -27.68 3.92
N SER A 122 5.60 -26.77 4.48
CA SER A 122 4.14 -26.87 4.52
C SER A 122 3.45 -26.09 3.39
N LEU A 123 4.19 -25.45 2.50
CA LEU A 123 3.63 -24.84 1.31
C LEU A 123 3.30 -25.91 0.28
N THR A 124 2.02 -26.32 0.22
CA THR A 124 1.55 -27.48 -0.55
C THR A 124 1.20 -27.18 -2.00
N ALA A 125 1.09 -25.91 -2.39
CA ALA A 125 0.76 -25.48 -3.73
C ALA A 125 1.49 -24.20 -4.09
N CYS A 126 2.02 -24.13 -5.31
CA CYS A 126 2.56 -22.92 -5.91
C CYS A 126 1.64 -22.47 -7.05
N VAL A 127 1.41 -21.19 -7.15
CA VAL A 127 0.75 -20.57 -8.31
C VAL A 127 1.80 -20.00 -9.25
N GLU A 128 1.47 -19.90 -10.54
CA GLU A 128 2.30 -19.12 -11.46
C GLU A 128 2.17 -17.65 -11.12
N GLY A 129 3.32 -16.99 -10.96
CA GLY A 129 3.41 -15.60 -10.57
C GLY A 129 4.51 -15.36 -9.54
N GLY A 130 4.51 -14.18 -8.97
CA GLY A 130 5.49 -13.79 -7.96
C GLY A 130 5.07 -12.50 -7.28
N TYR A 131 5.90 -12.07 -6.36
CA TYR A 131 5.74 -10.80 -5.66
C TYR A 131 6.98 -9.95 -5.85
N ASP A 132 6.78 -8.65 -6.01
CA ASP A 132 7.84 -7.69 -5.76
C ASP A 132 7.93 -7.46 -4.26
N PHE A 133 9.13 -7.59 -3.72
CA PHE A 133 9.39 -7.44 -2.29
C PHE A 133 10.23 -6.21 -2.00
N VAL A 134 10.00 -5.62 -0.84
CA VAL A 134 10.81 -4.53 -0.27
C VAL A 134 11.05 -4.80 1.22
N ASP A 135 12.26 -4.51 1.69
CA ASP A 135 12.56 -4.61 3.12
C ASP A 135 11.85 -3.52 3.91
N VAL A 136 11.28 -3.89 5.07
CA VAL A 136 10.56 -2.94 5.94
C VAL A 136 11.43 -1.77 6.39
N ARG A 137 12.76 -1.97 6.49
CA ARG A 137 13.72 -0.91 6.85
C ARG A 137 13.88 0.09 5.72
N ASP A 138 13.95 -0.38 4.46
CA ASP A 138 13.99 0.48 3.28
C ASP A 138 12.67 1.25 3.13
N VAL A 139 11.53 0.62 3.48
CA VAL A 139 10.24 1.34 3.54
C VAL A 139 10.27 2.44 4.59
N ALA A 140 10.82 2.17 5.78
CA ALA A 140 10.93 3.18 6.83
C ALA A 140 11.83 4.36 6.40
N ASP A 141 12.98 4.06 5.79
CA ASP A 141 13.89 5.08 5.25
C ASP A 141 13.23 5.88 4.13
N GLY A 142 12.48 5.22 3.25
CA GLY A 142 11.69 5.87 2.20
C GLY A 142 10.62 6.81 2.75
N VAL A 143 9.94 6.43 3.84
CA VAL A 143 8.96 7.29 4.53
C VAL A 143 9.62 8.51 5.16
N ILE A 144 10.79 8.35 5.80
CA ILE A 144 11.58 9.46 6.35
C ILE A 144 12.00 10.40 5.22
N ALA A 145 12.56 9.85 4.13
CA ALA A 145 12.96 10.64 2.98
C ALA A 145 11.77 11.39 2.35
N ALA A 146 10.59 10.77 2.29
CA ALA A 146 9.37 11.42 1.79
C ALA A 146 8.88 12.55 2.72
N THR A 147 9.13 12.43 4.02
CA THR A 147 8.83 13.50 4.97
C THR A 147 9.69 14.73 4.70
N GLU A 148 10.95 14.54 4.37
CA GLU A 148 11.91 15.62 4.15
C GLU A 148 11.91 16.17 2.72
N LYS A 149 11.80 15.29 1.71
CA LYS A 149 12.05 15.58 0.30
C LYS A 149 10.85 15.33 -0.62
N GLY A 150 9.85 14.61 -0.12
CA GLY A 150 8.67 14.27 -0.91
C GLY A 150 7.92 15.50 -1.36
N LYS A 151 7.53 15.52 -2.63
CA LYS A 151 6.79 16.63 -3.22
C LYS A 151 5.30 16.48 -2.93
N LYS A 152 4.64 17.60 -2.72
CA LYS A 152 3.20 17.67 -2.51
C LYS A 152 2.44 17.09 -3.70
N GLY A 153 1.55 16.14 -3.43
CA GLY A 153 0.72 15.49 -4.44
C GLY A 153 1.43 14.42 -5.26
N GLU A 154 2.71 14.14 -4.98
CA GLU A 154 3.44 13.09 -5.66
C GLU A 154 3.26 11.74 -4.99
N CYS A 155 3.28 10.70 -5.82
CA CYS A 155 3.26 9.30 -5.44
C CYS A 155 4.64 8.68 -5.66
N TYR A 156 5.05 7.79 -4.76
CA TYR A 156 6.33 7.09 -4.86
C TYR A 156 6.13 5.61 -4.60
N ILE A 157 6.52 4.76 -5.53
CA ILE A 157 6.56 3.31 -5.35
C ILE A 157 7.85 2.95 -4.61
N LEU A 158 7.72 2.18 -3.53
CA LEU A 158 8.86 1.56 -2.86
C LEU A 158 8.87 0.07 -3.16
N SER A 159 9.79 -0.32 -4.02
CA SER A 159 10.00 -1.69 -4.46
C SER A 159 11.49 -2.01 -4.49
N ASN A 160 11.83 -3.28 -4.51
CA ASN A 160 13.21 -3.71 -4.63
C ASN A 160 13.36 -4.84 -5.66
N ARG A 161 12.73 -6.00 -5.43
CA ARG A 161 12.98 -7.18 -6.25
C ARG A 161 11.71 -8.02 -6.44
N TYR A 162 11.39 -8.31 -7.69
CA TYR A 162 10.40 -9.33 -8.04
C TYR A 162 11.00 -10.74 -7.85
N ILE A 163 10.30 -11.59 -7.11
CA ILE A 163 10.65 -12.98 -6.85
C ILE A 163 9.50 -13.85 -7.31
N PRO A 164 9.71 -14.74 -8.32
CA PRO A 164 8.72 -15.74 -8.70
C PRO A 164 8.54 -16.78 -7.60
N VAL A 165 7.31 -17.28 -7.42
CA VAL A 165 6.98 -18.25 -6.36
C VAL A 165 7.69 -19.60 -6.58
N ARG A 166 8.20 -19.88 -7.78
CA ARG A 166 8.89 -21.13 -8.15
C ARG A 166 10.41 -21.09 -7.99
N GLU A 167 10.99 -20.00 -7.61
CA GLU A 167 12.40 -19.85 -7.27
C GLU A 167 12.61 -19.82 -5.76
#